data_39ca64b44754e04476e357c18c28d2f0
#
_entry.id   39ca64b44754e04476e357c18c28d2f0
#
_cell.length_a   1.000
_cell.length_b   1.000
_cell.length_c   1.000
_cell.angle_alpha   90.00
_cell.angle_beta   90.00
_cell.angle_gamma   90.00
#
_symmetry.space_group_name_H-M   'P 1'
#
loop_
_entity.id
_entity.type
_entity.pdbx_description
1 polymer ?
#
loop_
_entity_poly.entity_id
_entity_poly.type
_entity_poly.pdbx_seq_one_letter_code
_entity_poly.pdbx_strand_id
1 'polypeptide(L)'
;MVKTVADVLSVARSNLVEQIMERSPRRVGRPPLPADALVAEIKAVIADLPTYGYRRVHAILRRRALAEGRPPPNHKRVYRVMKEHGLLLQRHAGGSERRHDGRIGVERSDLRWCSDAFEIGCDNGERVRVAFALDCCDREAMSYVATTGGIGGEAVRDLMVAAVEHRFGRVNRLPRPIEWLTDNGSGYIATETRRFARELGLEPRTTPLESPQSNGMTEAFVRTIKRDYVRVSPAPDAKSVLRQLPGWLAHYNEVHPHKALGYRSPREFIATRSTPRPCPVIRGQQHHMHATALNRANSAPS
;
A
#
# COMPACT_ATOMS: atom_id res chain seq x y z
N MET A 1 12.25 37.20 49.68
CA MET A 1 12.00 38.12 48.55
C MET A 1 11.37 37.41 47.34
N VAL A 2 11.97 36.42 46.69
CA VAL A 2 11.39 35.74 45.51
C VAL A 2 10.03 35.04 45.77
N LYS A 3 9.81 34.51 46.96
CA LYS A 3 8.52 33.89 47.33
C LYS A 3 7.40 34.94 47.37
N THR A 4 7.63 36.05 48.03
CA THR A 4 6.66 37.15 48.18
C THR A 4 6.26 37.73 46.81
N VAL A 5 7.23 37.89 45.89
CA VAL A 5 6.97 38.35 44.51
C VAL A 5 6.16 37.32 43.72
N ALA A 6 6.47 36.05 43.86
CA ALA A 6 5.71 34.96 43.20
C ALA A 6 4.24 34.93 43.67
N ASP A 7 4.03 35.10 44.98
CA ASP A 7 2.68 35.09 45.57
C ASP A 7 1.87 36.32 45.11
N VAL A 8 2.49 37.51 45.04
CA VAL A 8 1.84 38.77 44.56
C VAL A 8 1.51 38.67 43.06
N LEU A 9 2.36 38.08 42.26
CA LEU A 9 2.17 37.93 40.80
C LEU A 9 1.33 36.72 40.43
N SER A 10 0.95 35.88 41.38
CA SER A 10 0.22 34.62 41.15
C SER A 10 0.91 33.71 40.13
N VAL A 11 2.25 33.67 40.14
CA VAL A 11 3.05 32.78 39.28
C VAL A 11 3.86 31.78 40.09
N ALA A 12 4.17 30.63 39.49
CA ALA A 12 5.00 29.63 40.18
C ALA A 12 6.40 30.21 40.45
N ARG A 13 6.90 30.02 41.70
CA ARG A 13 8.25 30.48 42.12
C ARG A 13 9.35 29.96 41.20
N SER A 14 9.23 28.75 40.65
CA SER A 14 10.15 28.15 39.67
C SER A 14 10.30 28.99 38.42
N ASN A 15 9.19 29.52 37.88
CA ASN A 15 9.22 30.36 36.69
C ASN A 15 9.92 31.68 36.90
N LEU A 16 9.72 32.32 38.07
CA LEU A 16 10.42 33.54 38.45
C LEU A 16 11.94 33.32 38.62
N VAL A 17 12.31 32.20 39.30
CA VAL A 17 13.74 31.88 39.48
C VAL A 17 14.40 31.56 38.15
N GLU A 18 13.71 30.93 37.24
CA GLU A 18 14.22 30.62 35.90
C GLU A 18 14.45 31.84 35.04
N GLN A 19 13.55 32.85 35.15
CA GLN A 19 13.70 34.15 34.47
C GLN A 19 14.79 35.05 35.07
N ILE A 20 14.89 35.11 36.41
CA ILE A 20 15.88 35.94 37.11
C ILE A 20 17.29 35.37 36.93
N MET A 21 17.46 34.06 36.83
CA MET A 21 18.78 33.42 36.75
C MET A 21 19.33 33.27 35.33
N GLU A 22 18.65 33.77 34.29
CA GLU A 22 19.07 33.62 32.87
C GLU A 22 19.61 32.21 32.54
N ARG A 23 19.07 31.20 33.21
CA ARG A 23 19.51 29.82 32.96
C ARG A 23 19.14 29.44 31.53
N SER A 24 20.16 29.15 30.73
CA SER A 24 19.94 28.52 29.41
C SER A 24 18.96 27.38 29.55
N PRO A 25 17.88 27.33 28.76
CA PRO A 25 16.86 26.30 28.90
C PRO A 25 17.52 24.92 28.85
N ARG A 26 17.41 24.16 29.96
CA ARG A 26 17.91 22.78 29.99
C ARG A 26 17.20 22.00 28.91
N ARG A 27 17.93 21.47 27.94
CA ARG A 27 17.38 20.53 26.98
C ARG A 27 16.81 19.33 27.75
N VAL A 28 15.50 19.33 27.89
CA VAL A 28 14.79 18.21 28.51
C VAL A 28 14.72 17.08 27.49
N GLY A 29 15.29 15.93 27.83
CA GLY A 29 15.22 14.72 27.01
C GLY A 29 16.58 14.19 26.55
N ARG A 30 16.53 13.01 25.96
CA ARG A 30 17.73 12.35 25.41
C ARG A 30 18.29 13.16 24.23
N PRO A 31 19.61 13.38 24.13
CA PRO A 31 20.22 14.04 22.98
C PRO A 31 19.79 13.38 21.67
N PRO A 32 19.56 14.13 20.59
CA PRO A 32 19.24 13.56 19.30
C PRO A 32 20.40 12.67 18.84
N LEU A 33 20.05 11.49 18.32
CA LEU A 33 21.03 10.60 17.69
C LEU A 33 21.60 11.25 16.42
N PRO A 34 22.89 11.02 16.10
CA PRO A 34 23.50 11.49 14.83
C PRO A 34 22.62 11.12 13.64
N ALA A 35 22.44 12.06 12.71
CA ALA A 35 21.47 11.89 11.63
C ALA A 35 22.12 11.65 10.26
N ASP A 36 23.44 11.80 10.10
CA ASP A 36 24.14 11.82 8.82
C ASP A 36 23.87 10.57 7.97
N ALA A 37 23.99 9.38 8.55
CA ALA A 37 23.70 8.12 7.86
C ALA A 37 22.23 8.06 7.42
N LEU A 38 21.29 8.48 8.29
CA LEU A 38 19.87 8.49 7.95
C LEU A 38 19.55 9.52 6.87
N VAL A 39 20.21 10.67 6.87
CA VAL A 39 20.09 11.71 5.82
C VAL A 39 20.53 11.14 4.47
N ALA A 40 21.66 10.44 4.43
CA ALA A 40 22.15 9.81 3.21
C ALA A 40 21.17 8.74 2.68
N GLU A 41 20.66 7.87 3.55
CA GLU A 41 19.65 6.87 3.20
C GLU A 41 18.35 7.52 2.67
N ILE A 42 17.86 8.59 3.31
CA ILE A 42 16.68 9.34 2.86
C ILE A 42 16.91 9.96 1.48
N LYS A 43 18.05 10.62 1.29
CA LYS A 43 18.38 11.25 0.00
C LYS A 43 18.48 10.24 -1.12
N ALA A 44 19.06 9.06 -0.88
CA ALA A 44 19.12 7.97 -1.85
C ALA A 44 17.71 7.48 -2.25
N VAL A 45 16.78 7.33 -1.30
CA VAL A 45 15.38 6.97 -1.61
C VAL A 45 14.69 8.05 -2.42
N ILE A 46 14.89 9.33 -2.10
CA ILE A 46 14.24 10.45 -2.80
C ILE A 46 14.82 10.63 -4.20
N ALA A 47 16.10 10.37 -4.42
CA ALA A 47 16.71 10.41 -5.74
C ALA A 47 16.03 9.44 -6.73
N ASP A 48 15.73 8.23 -6.27
CA ASP A 48 15.04 7.22 -7.07
C ASP A 48 13.52 7.47 -7.15
N LEU A 49 12.92 8.01 -6.09
CA LEU A 49 11.47 8.11 -5.89
C LEU A 49 11.07 9.52 -5.40
N PRO A 50 11.22 10.54 -6.26
CA PRO A 50 11.09 11.96 -5.87
C PRO A 50 9.67 12.35 -5.42
N THR A 51 8.66 11.58 -5.76
CA THR A 51 7.26 11.81 -5.38
C THR A 51 6.88 11.23 -4.02
N TYR A 52 7.81 10.56 -3.32
CA TYR A 52 7.53 9.91 -2.06
C TYR A 52 7.61 10.87 -0.87
N GLY A 53 6.49 11.07 -0.18
CA GLY A 53 6.45 11.74 1.12
C GLY A 53 7.02 10.86 2.24
N TYR A 54 7.32 11.47 3.40
CA TYR A 54 8.03 10.84 4.52
C TYR A 54 7.50 9.46 4.95
N ARG A 55 6.20 9.20 4.84
CA ARG A 55 5.63 7.90 5.22
C ARG A 55 6.03 6.78 4.27
N ARG A 56 6.11 7.06 2.96
CA ARG A 56 6.57 6.12 1.96
C ARG A 56 8.08 5.94 2.04
N VAL A 57 8.84 7.03 2.22
CA VAL A 57 10.29 6.98 2.48
C VAL A 57 10.56 6.11 3.71
N HIS A 58 9.85 6.35 4.83
CA HIS A 58 9.98 5.51 6.01
C HIS A 58 9.68 4.03 5.74
N ALA A 59 8.66 3.72 4.94
CA ALA A 59 8.32 2.33 4.60
C ALA A 59 9.46 1.63 3.84
N ILE A 60 10.08 2.31 2.88
CA ILE A 60 11.26 1.79 2.16
C ILE A 60 12.44 1.59 3.10
N LEU A 61 12.77 2.60 3.94
CA LEU A 61 13.86 2.50 4.91
C LEU A 61 13.64 1.38 5.93
N ARG A 62 12.40 1.23 6.40
CA ARG A 62 12.03 0.15 7.31
C ARG A 62 12.27 -1.23 6.66
N ARG A 63 11.89 -1.38 5.41
CA ARG A 63 12.06 -2.62 4.65
C ARG A 63 13.54 -2.95 4.46
N ARG A 64 14.34 -1.97 4.04
CA ARG A 64 15.81 -2.12 3.89
C ARG A 64 16.46 -2.51 5.21
N ALA A 65 16.16 -1.79 6.29
CA ALA A 65 16.72 -2.08 7.61
C ALA A 65 16.37 -3.50 8.10
N LEU A 66 15.14 -3.96 7.91
CA LEU A 66 14.73 -5.31 8.30
C LEU A 66 15.44 -6.39 7.46
N ALA A 67 15.61 -6.17 6.16
CA ALA A 67 16.36 -7.08 5.29
C ALA A 67 17.83 -7.21 5.69
N GLU A 68 18.42 -6.13 6.23
CA GLU A 68 19.80 -6.07 6.72
C GLU A 68 19.94 -6.50 8.21
N GLY A 69 18.85 -6.93 8.86
CA GLY A 69 18.86 -7.29 10.29
C GLY A 69 19.06 -6.08 11.23
N ARG A 70 18.91 -4.86 10.74
CA ARG A 70 19.04 -3.63 11.53
C ARG A 70 17.71 -3.15 12.11
N PRO A 71 17.70 -2.47 13.27
CA PRO A 71 16.50 -1.85 13.80
C PRO A 71 16.01 -0.74 12.84
N PRO A 72 14.72 -0.75 12.46
CA PRO A 72 14.18 0.24 11.54
C PRO A 72 14.08 1.62 12.20
N PRO A 73 14.29 2.71 11.44
CA PRO A 73 14.15 4.06 11.98
C PRO A 73 12.70 4.35 12.37
N ASN A 74 12.49 5.13 13.43
CA ASN A 74 11.15 5.58 13.80
C ASN A 74 10.62 6.60 12.79
N HIS A 75 9.36 6.49 12.38
CA HIS A 75 8.74 7.39 11.38
C HIS A 75 8.74 8.87 11.80
N LYS A 76 8.63 9.16 13.11
CA LYS A 76 8.74 10.53 13.63
C LYS A 76 10.16 11.09 13.46
N ARG A 77 11.18 10.23 13.58
CA ARG A 77 12.59 10.62 13.32
C ARG A 77 12.79 10.90 11.83
N VAL A 78 12.30 10.04 10.94
CA VAL A 78 12.37 10.27 9.49
C VAL A 78 11.70 11.60 9.12
N TYR A 79 10.50 11.86 9.64
CA TYR A 79 9.80 13.14 9.41
C TYR A 79 10.62 14.35 9.87
N ARG A 80 11.22 14.30 11.08
CA ARG A 80 12.01 15.38 11.65
C ARG A 80 13.24 15.68 10.78
N VAL A 81 14.00 14.61 10.44
CA VAL A 81 15.18 14.74 9.59
C VAL A 81 14.82 15.30 8.22
N MET A 82 13.76 14.81 7.57
CA MET A 82 13.30 15.35 6.29
C MET A 82 12.88 16.81 6.40
N LYS A 83 12.27 17.22 7.52
CA LYS A 83 11.91 18.62 7.78
C LYS A 83 13.14 19.51 7.94
N GLU A 84 14.11 19.09 8.76
CA GLU A 84 15.35 19.82 9.04
C GLU A 84 16.20 20.04 7.79
N HIS A 85 16.16 19.09 6.86
CA HIS A 85 16.91 19.16 5.59
C HIS A 85 16.09 19.64 4.39
N GLY A 86 14.87 20.16 4.58
CA GLY A 86 14.04 20.68 3.49
C GLY A 86 13.57 19.63 2.47
N LEU A 87 13.53 18.35 2.86
CA LEU A 87 13.21 17.22 1.99
C LEU A 87 11.72 16.83 2.00
N LEU A 88 10.87 17.58 2.70
CA LEU A 88 9.43 17.34 2.71
C LEU A 88 8.81 17.84 1.41
N LEU A 89 7.88 17.07 0.86
CA LEU A 89 7.05 17.53 -0.25
C LEU A 89 6.22 18.75 0.19
N GLN A 90 6.05 19.70 -0.72
CA GLN A 90 5.17 20.85 -0.50
C GLN A 90 3.74 20.37 -0.23
N ARG A 91 3.07 20.95 0.75
CA ARG A 91 1.65 20.71 0.96
C ARG A 91 0.88 21.39 -0.16
N HIS A 92 0.18 20.60 -0.97
CA HIS A 92 -0.85 21.18 -1.82
C HIS A 92 -1.96 21.73 -0.90
N ALA A 93 -2.31 22.99 -1.06
CA ALA A 93 -3.51 23.57 -0.49
C ALA A 93 -4.70 22.70 -0.95
N GLY A 94 -5.37 22.05 -0.02
CA GLY A 94 -6.27 20.96 -0.29
C GLY A 94 -7.38 21.30 -1.29
N GLY A 95 -7.59 20.42 -2.26
CA GLY A 95 -8.88 20.27 -2.89
C GLY A 95 -9.90 19.81 -1.85
N SER A 96 -11.17 20.17 -2.00
CA SER A 96 -12.25 19.81 -1.09
C SER A 96 -12.14 18.34 -0.65
N GLU A 97 -12.25 18.08 0.65
CA GLU A 97 -12.37 16.74 1.17
C GLU A 97 -13.52 16.03 0.47
N ARG A 98 -13.21 15.13 -0.44
CA ARG A 98 -14.22 14.20 -0.95
C ARG A 98 -14.57 13.28 0.22
N ARG A 99 -15.70 13.51 0.85
CA ARG A 99 -16.28 12.61 1.83
C ARG A 99 -16.67 11.33 1.09
N HIS A 100 -15.89 10.30 1.28
CA HIS A 100 -16.23 8.96 0.81
C HIS A 100 -17.04 8.27 1.90
N ASP A 101 -18.32 8.15 1.70
CA ASP A 101 -19.25 7.50 2.62
C ASP A 101 -19.29 5.98 2.49
N GLY A 102 -18.34 5.37 1.81
CA GLY A 102 -18.31 3.92 1.65
C GLY A 102 -16.91 3.38 1.41
N ARG A 103 -16.43 2.53 2.32
CA ARG A 103 -15.33 1.61 2.03
C ARG A 103 -15.91 0.44 1.24
N ILE A 104 -15.67 0.40 -0.07
CA ILE A 104 -15.78 -0.86 -0.82
C ILE A 104 -14.53 -1.67 -0.43
N GLY A 105 -14.55 -2.21 0.78
CA GLY A 105 -13.51 -3.09 1.28
C GLY A 105 -13.90 -4.51 0.92
N VAL A 106 -13.07 -5.18 0.15
CA VAL A 106 -13.18 -6.63 -0.08
C VAL A 106 -12.31 -7.31 0.96
N GLU A 107 -12.87 -8.29 1.67
CA GLU A 107 -12.21 -8.90 2.83
C GLU A 107 -11.03 -9.79 2.46
N ARG A 108 -11.05 -10.37 1.28
CA ARG A 108 -9.98 -11.26 0.77
C ARG A 108 -9.76 -11.09 -0.72
N SER A 109 -8.58 -11.47 -1.19
CA SER A 109 -8.22 -11.50 -2.60
C SER A 109 -9.12 -12.43 -3.39
N ASP A 110 -9.26 -12.16 -4.67
CA ASP A 110 -10.01 -12.95 -5.63
C ASP A 110 -11.52 -13.09 -5.31
N LEU A 111 -12.12 -12.08 -4.69
CA LEU A 111 -13.57 -11.90 -4.60
C LEU A 111 -14.07 -10.89 -5.63
N ARG A 112 -13.33 -9.81 -5.82
CA ARG A 112 -13.64 -8.76 -6.78
C ARG A 112 -12.39 -8.21 -7.40
N TRP A 113 -12.37 -8.18 -8.70
CA TRP A 113 -11.39 -7.48 -9.51
C TRP A 113 -12.03 -6.25 -10.12
N CYS A 114 -11.25 -5.20 -10.33
CA CYS A 114 -11.70 -4.01 -11.06
C CYS A 114 -10.80 -3.73 -12.24
N SER A 115 -11.38 -3.19 -13.30
CA SER A 115 -10.69 -2.85 -14.52
C SER A 115 -11.17 -1.49 -15.02
N ASP A 116 -10.25 -0.75 -15.61
CA ASP A 116 -10.48 0.56 -16.21
C ASP A 116 -9.39 0.80 -17.26
N ALA A 117 -9.49 1.90 -18.00
CA ALA A 117 -8.48 2.32 -18.94
C ALA A 117 -8.06 3.78 -18.72
N PHE A 118 -6.81 4.09 -19.03
CA PHE A 118 -6.30 5.44 -18.99
C PHE A 118 -5.36 5.71 -20.15
N GLU A 119 -5.05 6.99 -20.36
CA GLU A 119 -4.21 7.45 -21.45
C GLU A 119 -2.96 8.13 -20.92
N ILE A 120 -1.84 7.87 -21.58
CA ILE A 120 -0.53 8.50 -21.37
C ILE A 120 -0.20 9.27 -22.65
N GLY A 121 -0.05 10.59 -22.56
CA GLY A 121 0.45 11.42 -23.65
C GLY A 121 1.96 11.38 -23.74
N CYS A 122 2.50 11.38 -24.95
CA CYS A 122 3.92 11.46 -25.25
C CYS A 122 4.31 12.85 -25.75
N ASP A 123 5.60 13.19 -25.63
CA ASP A 123 6.12 14.52 -26.00
C ASP A 123 5.96 14.81 -27.51
N ASN A 124 5.97 13.75 -28.35
CA ASN A 124 5.75 13.86 -29.82
C ASN A 124 4.27 13.93 -30.22
N GLY A 125 3.33 13.97 -29.23
CA GLY A 125 1.89 14.01 -29.47
C GLY A 125 1.22 12.66 -29.62
N GLU A 126 1.96 11.54 -29.63
CA GLU A 126 1.39 10.19 -29.57
C GLU A 126 0.71 9.93 -28.23
N ARG A 127 -0.16 8.93 -28.20
CA ARG A 127 -0.86 8.52 -26.98
C ARG A 127 -0.81 7.02 -26.83
N VAL A 128 -0.54 6.58 -25.61
CA VAL A 128 -0.63 5.17 -25.23
C VAL A 128 -1.85 4.98 -24.35
N ARG A 129 -2.76 4.11 -24.75
CA ARG A 129 -3.93 3.69 -23.95
C ARG A 129 -3.61 2.41 -23.23
N VAL A 130 -3.90 2.39 -21.94
CA VAL A 130 -3.59 1.27 -21.05
C VAL A 130 -4.86 0.84 -20.34
N ALA A 131 -5.33 -0.39 -20.62
CA ALA A 131 -6.32 -1.06 -19.81
C ALA A 131 -5.61 -1.95 -18.78
N PHE A 132 -6.15 -2.07 -17.59
CA PHE A 132 -5.53 -2.81 -16.49
C PHE A 132 -6.56 -3.55 -15.66
N ALA A 133 -6.12 -4.60 -14.96
CA ALA A 133 -6.90 -5.34 -14.00
C ALA A 133 -6.24 -5.33 -12.61
N LEU A 134 -7.02 -4.97 -11.59
CA LEU A 134 -6.58 -4.93 -10.19
C LEU A 134 -7.44 -5.84 -9.32
N ASP A 135 -6.84 -6.47 -8.32
CA ASP A 135 -7.59 -7.04 -7.21
C ASP A 135 -8.02 -5.96 -6.21
N CYS A 136 -9.29 -5.97 -5.83
CA CYS A 136 -9.86 -4.95 -4.94
C CYS A 136 -9.41 -5.07 -3.48
N CYS A 137 -8.88 -6.21 -3.04
CA CYS A 137 -8.38 -6.43 -1.69
C CYS A 137 -6.90 -6.07 -1.58
N ASP A 138 -6.05 -6.75 -2.34
CA ASP A 138 -4.60 -6.66 -2.25
C ASP A 138 -3.99 -5.60 -3.17
N ARG A 139 -4.79 -5.03 -4.09
CA ARG A 139 -4.41 -3.97 -5.02
C ARG A 139 -3.32 -4.34 -6.01
N GLU A 140 -3.10 -5.63 -6.24
CA GLU A 140 -2.15 -6.08 -7.24
C GLU A 140 -2.65 -5.75 -8.64
N ALA A 141 -1.81 -5.11 -9.45
CA ALA A 141 -2.01 -4.95 -10.88
C ALA A 141 -1.63 -6.27 -11.56
N MET A 142 -2.64 -7.12 -11.80
CA MET A 142 -2.44 -8.50 -12.27
C MET A 142 -2.10 -8.56 -13.75
N SER A 143 -2.73 -7.70 -14.55
CA SER A 143 -2.52 -7.66 -15.99
C SER A 143 -2.77 -6.26 -16.54
N TYR A 144 -2.28 -6.04 -17.75
CA TYR A 144 -2.56 -4.84 -18.55
C TYR A 144 -2.46 -5.15 -20.03
N VAL A 145 -3.15 -4.34 -20.83
CA VAL A 145 -3.00 -4.24 -22.26
C VAL A 145 -2.70 -2.80 -22.61
N ALA A 146 -1.70 -2.57 -23.43
CA ALA A 146 -1.29 -1.22 -23.83
C ALA A 146 -1.18 -1.11 -25.37
N THR A 147 -1.77 -0.06 -25.93
CA THR A 147 -1.83 0.17 -27.37
C THR A 147 -1.82 1.66 -27.71
N THR A 148 -1.40 2.00 -28.91
CA THR A 148 -1.58 3.35 -29.48
C THR A 148 -2.94 3.52 -30.14
N GLY A 149 -3.66 2.42 -30.40
CA GLY A 149 -5.02 2.41 -30.94
C GLY A 149 -6.10 2.51 -29.85
N GLY A 150 -7.33 2.17 -30.22
CA GLY A 150 -8.45 2.06 -29.29
C GLY A 150 -8.40 0.75 -28.48
N ILE A 151 -8.95 0.75 -27.27
CA ILE A 151 -9.16 -0.46 -26.49
C ILE A 151 -10.53 -1.03 -26.84
N GLY A 152 -10.55 -2.07 -27.66
CA GLY A 152 -11.76 -2.78 -28.08
C GLY A 152 -12.06 -3.98 -27.18
N GLY A 153 -13.17 -4.67 -27.49
CA GLY A 153 -13.59 -5.87 -26.74
C GLY A 153 -12.56 -7.01 -26.77
N GLU A 154 -11.80 -7.16 -27.85
CA GLU A 154 -10.72 -8.17 -27.94
C GLU A 154 -9.62 -7.87 -26.90
N ALA A 155 -9.12 -6.65 -26.87
CA ALA A 155 -8.12 -6.25 -25.88
C ALA A 155 -8.59 -6.43 -24.44
N VAL A 156 -9.89 -6.21 -24.17
CA VAL A 156 -10.48 -6.46 -22.84
C VAL A 156 -10.55 -7.98 -22.55
N ARG A 157 -10.83 -8.82 -23.52
CA ARG A 157 -10.80 -10.28 -23.35
C ARG A 157 -9.38 -10.78 -23.07
N ASP A 158 -8.38 -10.29 -23.81
CA ASP A 158 -6.96 -10.60 -23.56
C ASP A 158 -6.55 -10.19 -22.16
N LEU A 159 -6.98 -9.01 -21.69
CA LEU A 159 -6.76 -8.53 -20.34
C LEU A 159 -7.34 -9.48 -19.28
N MET A 160 -8.56 -10.00 -19.50
CA MET A 160 -9.20 -10.96 -18.61
C MET A 160 -8.43 -12.28 -18.55
N VAL A 161 -8.03 -12.82 -19.70
CA VAL A 161 -7.23 -14.05 -19.77
C VAL A 161 -5.91 -13.86 -19.03
N ALA A 162 -5.19 -12.80 -19.32
CA ALA A 162 -3.91 -12.51 -18.66
C ALA A 162 -4.05 -12.35 -17.13
N ALA A 163 -5.14 -11.75 -16.65
CA ALA A 163 -5.42 -11.64 -15.22
C ALA A 163 -5.68 -13.00 -14.56
N VAL A 164 -6.47 -13.85 -15.24
CA VAL A 164 -6.77 -15.21 -14.78
C VAL A 164 -5.51 -16.06 -14.77
N GLU A 165 -4.72 -16.04 -15.84
CA GLU A 165 -3.46 -16.78 -15.91
C GLU A 165 -2.44 -16.34 -14.87
N HIS A 166 -2.39 -15.04 -14.59
CA HIS A 166 -1.51 -14.47 -13.54
C HIS A 166 -1.82 -15.04 -12.14
N ARG A 167 -3.11 -15.22 -11.82
CA ARG A 167 -3.53 -15.67 -10.48
C ARG A 167 -3.65 -17.17 -10.34
N PHE A 168 -4.10 -17.86 -11.38
CA PHE A 168 -4.49 -19.27 -11.32
C PHE A 168 -3.71 -20.16 -12.28
N GLY A 169 -2.79 -19.57 -13.05
CA GLY A 169 -2.12 -20.29 -14.12
C GLY A 169 -3.07 -20.56 -15.30
N ARG A 170 -2.68 -21.48 -16.18
CA ARG A 170 -3.49 -21.83 -17.35
C ARG A 170 -4.69 -22.69 -16.95
N VAL A 171 -5.83 -22.03 -16.81
CA VAL A 171 -7.12 -22.68 -16.52
C VAL A 171 -8.15 -22.24 -17.54
N ASN A 172 -9.05 -23.14 -17.92
CA ASN A 172 -10.14 -22.83 -18.84
C ASN A 172 -11.26 -22.04 -18.16
N ARG A 173 -11.39 -22.19 -16.84
CA ARG A 173 -12.39 -21.50 -16.03
C ARG A 173 -11.88 -21.36 -14.60
N LEU A 174 -12.26 -20.25 -13.98
CA LEU A 174 -11.95 -19.98 -12.57
C LEU A 174 -12.59 -21.03 -11.63
N PRO A 175 -11.89 -21.43 -10.56
CA PRO A 175 -12.40 -22.43 -9.60
C PRO A 175 -13.60 -21.91 -8.80
N ARG A 176 -13.80 -20.61 -8.75
CA ARG A 176 -14.93 -19.91 -8.12
C ARG A 176 -15.22 -18.62 -8.86
N PRO A 177 -16.47 -18.13 -8.86
CA PRO A 177 -16.80 -16.85 -9.49
C PRO A 177 -16.07 -15.70 -8.83
N ILE A 178 -15.61 -14.74 -9.65
CA ILE A 178 -14.98 -13.48 -9.23
C ILE A 178 -15.74 -12.34 -9.87
N GLU A 179 -16.17 -11.35 -9.08
CA GLU A 179 -16.79 -10.15 -9.63
C GLU A 179 -15.79 -9.34 -10.45
N TRP A 180 -16.17 -9.02 -11.68
CA TRP A 180 -15.39 -8.18 -12.60
C TRP A 180 -16.06 -6.80 -12.72
N LEU A 181 -15.57 -5.84 -11.93
CA LEU A 181 -16.13 -4.50 -11.85
C LEU A 181 -15.49 -3.58 -12.89
N THR A 182 -16.31 -2.97 -13.75
CA THR A 182 -15.85 -2.03 -14.77
C THR A 182 -16.73 -0.80 -14.84
N ASP A 183 -16.25 0.23 -15.54
CA ASP A 183 -17.11 1.30 -16.01
C ASP A 183 -18.01 0.84 -17.18
N ASN A 184 -18.75 1.80 -17.78
CA ASN A 184 -19.62 1.56 -18.92
C ASN A 184 -18.91 1.75 -20.26
N GLY A 185 -17.60 1.62 -20.35
CA GLY A 185 -16.83 1.72 -21.59
C GLY A 185 -17.27 0.68 -22.63
N SER A 186 -17.36 1.07 -23.90
CA SER A 186 -17.91 0.24 -25.00
C SER A 186 -17.25 -1.13 -25.11
N GLY A 187 -15.94 -1.24 -24.92
CA GLY A 187 -15.22 -2.53 -24.94
C GLY A 187 -15.63 -3.48 -23.82
N TYR A 188 -16.00 -2.95 -22.66
CA TYR A 188 -16.40 -3.72 -21.49
C TYR A 188 -17.86 -4.19 -21.54
N ILE A 189 -18.77 -3.34 -22.08
CA ILE A 189 -20.20 -3.64 -22.12
C ILE A 189 -20.61 -4.47 -23.33
N ALA A 190 -19.75 -4.69 -24.31
CA ALA A 190 -20.03 -5.50 -25.49
C ALA A 190 -20.53 -6.88 -25.10
N THR A 191 -21.60 -7.36 -25.76
CA THR A 191 -22.25 -8.64 -25.46
C THR A 191 -21.27 -9.81 -25.48
N GLU A 192 -20.38 -9.86 -26.47
CA GLU A 192 -19.34 -10.89 -26.58
C GLU A 192 -18.36 -10.86 -25.42
N THR A 193 -17.90 -9.66 -25.01
CA THR A 193 -16.99 -9.49 -23.87
C THR A 193 -17.63 -9.99 -22.58
N ARG A 194 -18.90 -9.62 -22.35
CA ARG A 194 -19.64 -10.09 -21.17
C ARG A 194 -19.91 -11.61 -21.19
N ARG A 195 -20.17 -12.19 -22.36
CA ARG A 195 -20.32 -13.63 -22.51
C ARG A 195 -19.02 -14.34 -22.17
N PHE A 196 -17.92 -13.90 -22.78
CA PHE A 196 -16.60 -14.44 -22.55
C PHE A 196 -16.17 -14.37 -21.08
N ALA A 197 -16.42 -13.23 -20.42
CA ALA A 197 -16.17 -13.10 -18.99
C ALA A 197 -16.85 -14.19 -18.16
N ARG A 198 -18.14 -14.48 -18.45
CA ARG A 198 -18.90 -15.54 -17.73
C ARG A 198 -18.37 -16.93 -18.04
N GLU A 199 -17.90 -17.18 -19.26
CA GLU A 199 -17.27 -18.46 -19.66
C GLU A 199 -15.98 -18.68 -18.85
N LEU A 200 -15.17 -17.63 -18.61
CA LEU A 200 -14.00 -17.69 -17.74
C LEU A 200 -14.35 -17.84 -16.25
N GLY A 201 -15.60 -17.60 -15.84
CA GLY A 201 -16.02 -17.56 -14.44
C GLY A 201 -15.93 -16.17 -13.79
N LEU A 202 -15.73 -15.11 -14.58
CA LEU A 202 -15.86 -13.73 -14.14
C LEU A 202 -17.32 -13.30 -14.19
N GLU A 203 -17.80 -12.63 -13.14
CA GLU A 203 -19.14 -12.03 -13.09
C GLU A 203 -19.08 -10.55 -13.43
N PRO A 204 -19.48 -10.13 -14.65
CA PRO A 204 -19.46 -8.73 -15.02
C PRO A 204 -20.38 -7.89 -14.12
N ARG A 205 -19.83 -6.85 -13.51
CA ARG A 205 -20.52 -5.84 -12.73
C ARG A 205 -20.16 -4.47 -13.31
N THR A 206 -21.16 -3.66 -13.56
CA THR A 206 -20.95 -2.27 -13.99
C THR A 206 -21.20 -1.33 -12.81
N THR A 207 -20.40 -0.28 -12.71
CA THR A 207 -20.65 0.79 -11.74
C THR A 207 -21.96 1.50 -12.11
N PRO A 208 -22.88 1.75 -11.17
CA PRO A 208 -24.04 2.62 -11.44
C PRO A 208 -23.58 3.98 -11.94
N LEU A 209 -24.32 4.55 -12.89
CA LEU A 209 -24.00 5.81 -13.58
C LEU A 209 -23.73 7.02 -12.66
N GLU A 210 -24.17 6.98 -11.41
CA GLU A 210 -24.03 8.06 -10.42
C GLU A 210 -23.28 7.64 -9.13
N SER A 211 -22.51 6.56 -9.16
CA SER A 211 -21.75 6.11 -7.99
C SER A 211 -20.23 6.35 -8.15
N PRO A 212 -19.73 7.54 -7.79
CA PRO A 212 -18.30 7.85 -7.85
C PRO A 212 -17.45 6.94 -6.95
N GLN A 213 -18.10 6.29 -5.97
CA GLN A 213 -17.44 5.46 -4.97
C GLN A 213 -16.96 4.12 -5.54
N SER A 214 -17.64 3.60 -6.55
CA SER A 214 -17.32 2.30 -7.16
C SER A 214 -16.00 2.32 -7.93
N ASN A 215 -15.59 3.48 -8.44
CA ASN A 215 -14.39 3.64 -9.26
C ASN A 215 -13.18 4.22 -8.50
N GLY A 216 -13.34 4.53 -7.22
CA GLY A 216 -12.28 5.19 -6.42
C GLY A 216 -10.96 4.40 -6.35
N MET A 217 -10.99 3.09 -6.59
CA MET A 217 -9.79 2.25 -6.58
C MET A 217 -9.03 2.35 -7.89
N THR A 218 -9.70 2.26 -9.03
CA THR A 218 -9.10 2.44 -10.35
C THR A 218 -8.56 3.86 -10.51
N GLU A 219 -9.31 4.88 -10.06
CA GLU A 219 -8.82 6.26 -10.02
C GLU A 219 -7.56 6.43 -9.16
N ALA A 220 -7.50 5.78 -7.99
CA ALA A 220 -6.33 5.84 -7.11
C ALA A 220 -5.11 5.16 -7.76
N PHE A 221 -5.32 4.06 -8.49
CA PHE A 221 -4.28 3.40 -9.26
C PHE A 221 -3.78 4.31 -10.38
N VAL A 222 -4.66 4.80 -11.24
CA VAL A 222 -4.32 5.70 -12.35
C VAL A 222 -3.57 6.94 -11.85
N ARG A 223 -4.05 7.56 -10.75
CA ARG A 223 -3.38 8.70 -10.12
C ARG A 223 -1.98 8.34 -9.65
N THR A 224 -1.80 7.14 -9.09
CA THR A 224 -0.48 6.67 -8.64
C THR A 224 0.45 6.45 -9.82
N ILE A 225 0.01 5.74 -10.87
CA ILE A 225 0.82 5.52 -12.07
C ILE A 225 1.20 6.85 -12.73
N LYS A 226 0.24 7.75 -12.94
CA LYS A 226 0.51 9.06 -13.55
C LYS A 226 1.46 9.93 -12.71
N ARG A 227 1.30 9.94 -11.38
CA ARG A 227 2.11 10.79 -10.48
C ARG A 227 3.52 10.25 -10.27
N ASP A 228 3.61 8.95 -9.95
CA ASP A 228 4.83 8.36 -9.41
C ASP A 228 5.72 7.73 -10.49
N TYR A 229 5.18 7.54 -11.71
CA TYR A 229 5.92 6.92 -12.82
C TYR A 229 5.90 7.80 -14.07
N VAL A 230 4.73 8.10 -14.63
CA VAL A 230 4.65 8.82 -15.91
C VAL A 230 5.29 10.22 -15.81
N ARG A 231 4.98 10.99 -14.77
CA ARG A 231 5.47 12.37 -14.62
C ARG A 231 6.96 12.48 -14.30
N VAL A 232 7.59 11.41 -13.87
CA VAL A 232 9.02 11.39 -13.48
C VAL A 232 9.88 10.62 -14.45
N SER A 233 9.29 10.06 -15.50
CA SER A 233 9.98 9.29 -16.54
C SER A 233 9.89 9.99 -17.89
N PRO A 234 10.93 9.91 -18.74
CA PRO A 234 10.87 10.44 -20.10
C PRO A 234 9.78 9.72 -20.93
N ALA A 235 8.98 10.48 -21.65
CA ALA A 235 7.94 9.94 -22.53
C ALA A 235 8.06 10.53 -23.96
N PRO A 236 9.21 10.42 -24.65
CA PRO A 236 9.43 11.04 -25.93
C PRO A 236 8.49 10.51 -27.01
N ASP A 237 8.16 9.24 -26.99
CA ASP A 237 7.30 8.53 -27.95
C ASP A 237 6.57 7.34 -27.29
N ALA A 238 5.58 6.80 -27.99
CA ALA A 238 4.78 5.67 -27.51
C ALA A 238 5.64 4.40 -27.26
N LYS A 239 6.64 4.14 -28.09
CA LYS A 239 7.54 2.99 -27.95
C LYS A 239 8.33 3.06 -26.64
N SER A 240 8.78 4.24 -26.26
CA SER A 240 9.50 4.46 -25.01
C SER A 240 8.59 4.25 -23.79
N VAL A 241 7.34 4.69 -23.83
CA VAL A 241 6.34 4.45 -22.78
C VAL A 241 6.03 2.95 -22.67
N LEU A 242 5.75 2.27 -23.79
CA LEU A 242 5.46 0.84 -23.82
C LEU A 242 6.61 0.01 -23.25
N ARG A 243 7.87 0.39 -23.52
CA ARG A 243 9.05 -0.28 -22.96
C ARG A 243 9.19 -0.11 -21.44
N GLN A 244 8.79 1.03 -20.89
CA GLN A 244 8.90 1.35 -19.46
C GLN A 244 7.74 0.76 -18.63
N LEU A 245 6.56 0.60 -19.22
CA LEU A 245 5.33 0.21 -18.54
C LEU A 245 5.44 -1.09 -17.72
N PRO A 246 6.07 -2.18 -18.23
CA PRO A 246 6.28 -3.39 -17.43
C PRO A 246 7.05 -3.12 -16.12
N GLY A 247 8.11 -2.32 -16.20
CA GLY A 247 8.93 -1.95 -15.04
C GLY A 247 8.14 -1.11 -14.02
N TRP A 248 7.28 -0.19 -14.49
CA TRP A 248 6.43 0.60 -13.60
C TRP A 248 5.43 -0.28 -12.83
N LEU A 249 4.80 -1.24 -13.50
CA LEU A 249 3.84 -2.14 -12.88
C LEU A 249 4.51 -3.16 -11.95
N ALA A 250 5.69 -3.66 -12.32
CA ALA A 250 6.49 -4.49 -11.43
C ALA A 250 6.86 -3.74 -10.14
N HIS A 251 7.39 -2.51 -10.27
CA HIS A 251 7.70 -1.68 -9.10
C HIS A 251 6.44 -1.34 -8.27
N TYR A 252 5.30 -1.08 -8.92
CA TYR A 252 4.02 -0.87 -8.24
C TYR A 252 3.64 -2.08 -7.39
N ASN A 253 3.75 -3.28 -7.92
CA ASN A 253 3.37 -4.51 -7.22
C ASN A 253 4.37 -4.92 -6.13
N GLU A 254 5.66 -4.71 -6.35
CA GLU A 254 6.72 -5.25 -5.49
C GLU A 254 7.25 -4.25 -4.48
N VAL A 255 7.28 -2.97 -4.84
CA VAL A 255 7.99 -1.95 -4.04
C VAL A 255 7.08 -0.85 -3.52
N HIS A 256 6.10 -0.38 -4.30
CA HIS A 256 5.32 0.81 -3.96
C HIS A 256 4.52 0.66 -2.65
N PRO A 257 4.74 1.52 -1.62
CA PRO A 257 4.05 1.41 -0.35
C PRO A 257 2.63 1.98 -0.42
N HIS A 258 1.62 1.14 -0.20
CA HIS A 258 0.21 1.54 -0.22
C HIS A 258 -0.31 1.86 1.19
N LYS A 259 -0.85 3.07 1.39
CA LYS A 259 -1.45 3.45 2.68
C LYS A 259 -2.53 2.46 3.14
N ALA A 260 -3.38 2.01 2.21
CA ALA A 260 -4.47 1.09 2.51
C ALA A 260 -4.00 -0.32 2.89
N LEU A 261 -2.78 -0.72 2.49
CA LEU A 261 -2.14 -1.98 2.84
C LEU A 261 -1.16 -1.84 4.03
N GLY A 262 -1.28 -0.76 4.82
CA GLY A 262 -0.37 -0.47 5.93
C GLY A 262 1.06 -0.15 5.46
N TYR A 263 1.19 0.53 4.33
CA TYR A 263 2.45 0.88 3.67
C TYR A 263 3.28 -0.33 3.20
N ARG A 264 2.62 -1.48 2.96
CA ARG A 264 3.19 -2.61 2.23
C ARG A 264 2.96 -2.45 0.74
N SER A 265 3.76 -3.13 -0.07
CA SER A 265 3.44 -3.35 -1.48
C SER A 265 2.35 -4.42 -1.62
N PRO A 266 1.66 -4.54 -2.76
CA PRO A 266 0.72 -5.62 -3.02
C PRO A 266 1.31 -7.01 -2.76
N ARG A 267 2.50 -7.29 -3.29
CA ARG A 267 3.20 -8.59 -3.11
C ARG A 267 3.56 -8.87 -1.65
N GLU A 268 4.04 -7.88 -0.90
CA GLU A 268 4.28 -8.04 0.53
C GLU A 268 2.98 -8.31 1.30
N PHE A 269 1.89 -7.66 0.92
CA PHE A 269 0.60 -7.87 1.57
C PHE A 269 0.08 -9.28 1.33
N ILE A 270 0.16 -9.78 0.09
CA ILE A 270 -0.22 -11.15 -0.28
C ILE A 270 0.64 -12.15 0.52
N ALA A 271 1.96 -11.99 0.50
CA ALA A 271 2.89 -12.87 1.21
C ALA A 271 2.58 -12.96 2.71
N THR A 272 2.23 -11.83 3.36
CA THR A 272 1.89 -11.84 4.79
C THR A 272 0.56 -12.52 5.12
N ARG A 273 -0.33 -12.70 4.14
CA ARG A 273 -1.61 -13.41 4.32
C ARG A 273 -1.51 -14.89 3.98
N SER A 274 -0.63 -15.24 3.07
CA SER A 274 -0.37 -16.64 2.67
C SER A 274 0.47 -17.40 3.69
N THR A 275 1.21 -16.72 4.56
CA THR A 275 1.95 -17.37 5.65
C THR A 275 0.99 -17.68 6.79
N PRO A 276 0.79 -18.94 7.20
CA PRO A 276 0.05 -19.28 8.40
C PRO A 276 0.70 -18.53 9.58
N ARG A 277 -0.10 -17.79 10.35
CA ARG A 277 0.42 -17.19 11.60
C ARG A 277 0.89 -18.35 12.47
N PRO A 278 2.15 -18.37 12.96
CA PRO A 278 2.53 -19.34 13.95
C PRO A 278 1.53 -19.19 15.11
N CYS A 279 0.84 -20.27 15.44
CA CYS A 279 -0.05 -20.32 16.60
C CYS A 279 0.80 -19.87 17.80
N PRO A 280 0.35 -18.90 18.61
CA PRO A 280 1.07 -18.59 19.84
C PRO A 280 1.17 -19.88 20.64
N VAL A 281 2.39 -20.38 20.85
CA VAL A 281 2.63 -21.51 21.72
C VAL A 281 2.20 -21.04 23.10
N ILE A 282 1.01 -21.46 23.52
CA ILE A 282 0.57 -21.34 24.92
C ILE A 282 1.57 -22.23 25.67
N ARG A 283 2.52 -21.62 26.38
CA ARG A 283 3.33 -22.31 27.37
C ARG A 283 2.38 -22.88 28.38
N GLY A 284 2.02 -24.14 28.20
CA GLY A 284 1.23 -24.90 29.15
C GLY A 284 1.97 -24.92 30.49
N GLN A 285 1.27 -24.48 31.52
CA GLN A 285 1.64 -24.72 32.88
C GLN A 285 1.84 -26.24 33.05
N GLN A 286 3.04 -26.63 33.44
CA GLN A 286 3.31 -27.97 33.94
C GLN A 286 2.52 -28.17 35.21
N HIS A 287 1.34 -28.75 35.10
CA HIS A 287 0.70 -29.37 36.25
C HIS A 287 1.44 -30.68 36.56
N HIS A 288 2.17 -30.67 37.68
CA HIS A 288 2.64 -31.88 38.34
C HIS A 288 1.42 -32.76 38.66
N MET A 289 1.26 -33.83 37.90
CA MET A 289 0.40 -34.92 38.32
C MET A 289 1.23 -35.89 39.19
N HIS A 290 0.96 -35.89 40.48
CA HIS A 290 1.38 -36.91 41.39
C HIS A 290 0.80 -38.27 40.96
N ALA A 291 1.66 -39.20 40.62
CA ALA A 291 1.31 -40.60 40.42
C ALA A 291 1.06 -41.24 41.79
N THR A 292 -0.19 -41.53 42.11
CA THR A 292 -0.54 -42.44 43.20
C THR A 292 -0.69 -43.84 42.65
N ALA A 293 0.29 -44.66 42.91
CA ALA A 293 0.24 -46.09 42.66
C ALA A 293 -0.77 -46.73 43.63
N LEU A 294 -1.77 -47.43 43.12
CA LEU A 294 -2.57 -48.38 43.88
C LEU A 294 -2.48 -49.75 43.19
N ASN A 295 -1.68 -50.55 43.89
CA ASN A 295 -1.58 -51.99 43.75
C ASN A 295 -2.93 -52.65 44.07
N ARG A 296 -3.46 -53.50 43.20
CA ARG A 296 -4.33 -54.61 43.59
C ARG A 296 -4.08 -55.82 42.71
N ALA A 297 -3.54 -56.79 43.41
CA ALA A 297 -3.33 -58.15 42.91
C ALA A 297 -4.61 -58.99 43.00
N ASN A 298 -4.64 -60.01 42.18
CA ASN A 298 -5.27 -61.32 42.33
C ASN A 298 -6.78 -61.44 42.56
N SER A 299 -7.42 -62.13 41.64
CA SER A 299 -7.92 -63.52 41.85
C SER A 299 -8.75 -63.93 40.62
N ALA A 300 -8.29 -65.00 39.99
CA ALA A 300 -9.16 -65.95 39.33
C ALA A 300 -9.84 -66.87 40.38
N PRO A 301 -10.98 -67.50 40.19
CA PRO A 301 -10.94 -68.82 39.52
C PRO A 301 -12.21 -69.16 38.73
N SER A 302 -12.07 -70.28 38.01
CA SER A 302 -13.00 -71.26 37.47
C SER A 302 -13.59 -70.97 36.11
#